data_cf3b1e0101115649468d1a72ccc5b4a7
#
_entry.id   cf3b1e0101115649468d1a72ccc5b4a7
#
_cell.length_a   1.000
_cell.length_b   1.000
_cell.length_c   1.000
_cell.angle_alpha   90.00
_cell.angle_beta   90.00
_cell.angle_gamma   90.00
#
_symmetry.space_group_name_H-M   'P 1'
#
loop_
_entity.id
_entity.type
_entity.pdbx_description
1 polymer ?
#
loop_
_entity_poly.entity_id
_entity_poly.type
_entity_poly.pdbx_seq_one_letter_code
_entity_poly.pdbx_strand_id
1 'polypeptide(L)'
;MYKLPVENLDLNRIDIFEQLVKATESLGILKGTLNKLPNPNIILNVITLKEAKESSEIENIITTYDELYKEMILKDKSNPNAKEVLNYRSAINLGNRLVQEKNMITTNMINEIHHLIEPNKGDIRKQGGTVIMNTRTGEILHTPPQNYEEIIEYLKNLEEFINLENKINPLIKMALIHLQFEMIHPYYNGGRIC
;
A
#
# COMPACT_ATOMS: atom_id res chain seq x y z
N MET A 1 1.59 6.10 19.86
CA MET A 1 0.82 6.03 18.58
C MET A 1 -0.67 6.00 18.94
N TYR A 2 -1.56 6.53 18.07
CA TYR A 2 -3.00 6.55 18.32
C TYR A 2 -3.66 5.32 17.67
N LYS A 3 -4.78 4.84 18.25
CA LYS A 3 -5.66 3.86 17.61
C LYS A 3 -6.69 4.57 16.75
N LEU A 4 -7.17 3.93 15.70
CA LEU A 4 -8.23 4.44 14.85
C LEU A 4 -9.62 4.03 15.38
N PRO A 5 -10.66 4.88 15.24
CA PRO A 5 -10.56 6.26 14.76
C PRO A 5 -9.86 7.18 15.77
N VAL A 6 -9.11 8.16 15.29
CA VAL A 6 -8.48 9.16 16.19
C VAL A 6 -9.55 10.07 16.75
N GLU A 7 -9.67 10.12 18.06
CA GLU A 7 -10.57 11.04 18.75
C GLU A 7 -10.16 12.50 18.47
N ASN A 8 -11.14 13.36 18.23
CA ASN A 8 -10.95 14.79 17.98
C ASN A 8 -10.20 15.15 16.69
N LEU A 9 -10.06 14.22 15.73
CA LEU A 9 -9.55 14.56 14.41
C LEU A 9 -10.62 15.32 13.61
N ASP A 10 -10.38 16.60 13.35
CA ASP A 10 -11.28 17.43 12.55
C ASP A 10 -11.09 17.12 11.05
N LEU A 11 -11.95 16.25 10.54
CA LEU A 11 -12.00 15.90 9.12
C LEU A 11 -12.86 16.86 8.29
N ASN A 12 -13.54 17.83 8.94
CA ASN A 12 -14.44 18.79 8.29
C ASN A 12 -13.76 20.10 7.89
N ARG A 13 -12.44 20.15 7.91
CA ARG A 13 -11.66 21.31 7.51
C ARG A 13 -11.90 21.62 6.04
N ILE A 14 -11.95 22.91 5.72
CA ILE A 14 -12.26 23.40 4.37
C ILE A 14 -11.20 22.94 3.34
N ASP A 15 -9.92 22.92 3.73
CA ASP A 15 -8.82 22.47 2.86
C ASP A 15 -8.90 20.96 2.52
N ILE A 16 -9.33 20.13 3.48
CA ILE A 16 -9.60 18.70 3.24
C ILE A 16 -10.77 18.56 2.26
N PHE A 17 -11.85 19.33 2.49
CA PHE A 17 -13.04 19.29 1.64
C PHE A 17 -12.72 19.70 0.20
N GLU A 18 -11.97 20.79 0.00
CA GLU A 18 -11.56 21.25 -1.33
C GLU A 18 -10.75 20.20 -2.10
N GLN A 19 -9.82 19.51 -1.44
CA GLN A 19 -9.06 18.41 -2.06
C GLN A 19 -9.92 17.19 -2.33
N LEU A 20 -10.86 16.89 -1.43
CA LEU A 20 -11.79 15.78 -1.60
C LEU A 20 -12.70 16.00 -2.83
N VAL A 21 -13.17 17.21 -3.07
CA VAL A 21 -13.97 17.56 -4.27
C VAL A 21 -13.16 17.28 -5.54
N LYS A 22 -11.92 17.80 -5.62
CA LYS A 22 -11.04 17.59 -6.78
C LYS A 22 -10.73 16.09 -7.02
N ALA A 23 -10.44 15.37 -5.95
CA ALA A 23 -10.16 13.93 -6.04
C ALA A 23 -11.37 13.13 -6.51
N THR A 24 -12.55 13.45 -5.99
CA THR A 24 -13.82 12.80 -6.36
C THR A 24 -14.19 13.09 -7.82
N GLU A 25 -14.01 14.32 -8.29
CA GLU A 25 -14.21 14.71 -9.68
C GLU A 25 -13.30 13.91 -10.61
N SER A 26 -11.99 13.87 -10.32
CA SER A 26 -10.99 13.13 -11.10
C SER A 26 -11.31 11.63 -11.17
N LEU A 27 -11.72 11.04 -10.04
CA LEU A 27 -12.13 9.64 -9.97
C LEU A 27 -13.41 9.38 -10.78
N GLY A 28 -14.36 10.31 -10.76
CA GLY A 28 -15.60 10.26 -11.55
C GLY A 28 -15.31 10.28 -13.06
N ILE A 29 -14.40 11.16 -13.50
CA ILE A 29 -13.94 11.24 -14.90
C ILE A 29 -13.27 9.94 -15.31
N LEU A 30 -12.36 9.40 -14.49
CA LEU A 30 -11.69 8.13 -14.76
C LEU A 30 -12.70 6.99 -14.91
N LYS A 31 -13.63 6.86 -13.96
CA LYS A 31 -14.69 5.84 -13.98
C LYS A 31 -15.56 5.94 -15.25
N GLY A 32 -15.96 7.17 -15.60
CA GLY A 32 -16.73 7.42 -16.82
C GLY A 32 -15.96 7.09 -18.10
N THR A 33 -14.66 7.31 -18.12
CA THR A 33 -13.78 6.98 -19.25
C THR A 33 -13.61 5.46 -19.39
N LEU A 34 -13.35 4.76 -18.29
CA LEU A 34 -13.20 3.30 -18.28
C LEU A 34 -14.45 2.59 -18.83
N ASN A 35 -15.65 3.08 -18.52
CA ASN A 35 -16.91 2.52 -19.00
C ASN A 35 -17.10 2.64 -20.52
N LYS A 36 -16.35 3.52 -21.20
CA LYS A 36 -16.40 3.69 -22.66
C LYS A 36 -15.42 2.80 -23.41
N LEU A 37 -14.52 2.12 -22.70
CA LEU A 37 -13.51 1.29 -23.32
C LEU A 37 -14.02 -0.12 -23.59
N PRO A 38 -13.72 -0.70 -24.78
CA PRO A 38 -14.05 -2.09 -25.07
C PRO A 38 -13.45 -3.09 -24.09
N ASN A 39 -12.27 -2.79 -23.57
CA ASN A 39 -11.58 -3.60 -22.56
C ASN A 39 -10.87 -2.72 -21.53
N PRO A 40 -11.51 -2.40 -20.41
CA PRO A 40 -10.91 -1.59 -19.34
C PRO A 40 -9.67 -2.24 -18.71
N ASN A 41 -9.53 -3.57 -18.79
CA ASN A 41 -8.38 -4.27 -18.20
C ASN A 41 -7.04 -3.86 -18.83
N ILE A 42 -7.03 -3.37 -20.07
CA ILE A 42 -5.80 -2.86 -20.69
C ILE A 42 -5.24 -1.70 -19.86
N ILE A 43 -6.09 -0.73 -19.54
CA ILE A 43 -5.67 0.44 -18.73
C ILE A 43 -5.31 0.01 -17.31
N LEU A 44 -6.10 -0.86 -16.68
CA LEU A 44 -5.80 -1.37 -15.35
C LEU A 44 -4.44 -2.07 -15.29
N ASN A 45 -4.10 -2.87 -16.30
CA ASN A 45 -2.80 -3.52 -16.40
C ASN A 45 -1.65 -2.52 -16.55
N VAL A 46 -1.83 -1.45 -17.32
CA VAL A 46 -0.81 -0.40 -17.50
C VAL A 46 -0.63 0.38 -16.20
N ILE A 47 -1.73 0.78 -15.54
CA ILE A 47 -1.69 1.51 -14.27
C ILE A 47 -1.03 0.66 -13.19
N THR A 48 -1.39 -0.63 -13.08
CA THR A 48 -0.80 -1.54 -12.09
C THR A 48 0.70 -1.73 -12.31
N LEU A 49 1.15 -1.82 -13.55
CA LEU A 49 2.58 -1.93 -13.85
C LEU A 49 3.33 -0.62 -13.53
N LYS A 50 2.71 0.52 -13.87
CA LYS A 50 3.25 1.85 -13.56
C LYS A 50 3.36 2.05 -12.06
N GLU A 51 2.31 1.75 -11.31
CA GLU A 51 2.28 1.81 -9.86
C GLU A 51 3.40 0.96 -9.23
N ALA A 52 3.51 -0.30 -9.66
CA ALA A 52 4.56 -1.19 -9.17
C ALA A 52 5.97 -0.63 -9.42
N LYS A 53 6.21 -0.04 -10.60
CA LYS A 53 7.49 0.54 -10.95
C LYS A 53 7.79 1.78 -10.11
N GLU A 54 6.86 2.74 -10.05
CA GLU A 54 7.06 4.02 -9.36
C GLU A 54 7.17 3.84 -7.84
N SER A 55 6.38 2.95 -7.25
CA SER A 55 6.49 2.61 -5.82
C SER A 55 7.82 1.93 -5.49
N SER A 56 8.30 1.04 -6.37
CA SER A 56 9.62 0.41 -6.19
C SER A 56 10.78 1.42 -6.35
N GLU A 57 10.63 2.44 -7.21
CA GLU A 57 11.63 3.51 -7.35
C GLU A 57 11.81 4.34 -6.07
N ILE A 58 10.76 4.54 -5.28
CA ILE A 58 10.83 5.21 -3.97
C ILE A 58 11.77 4.45 -3.03
N GLU A 59 11.81 3.11 -3.17
CA GLU A 59 12.69 2.22 -2.40
C GLU A 59 14.06 1.97 -3.07
N ASN A 60 14.46 2.82 -4.04
CA ASN A 60 15.70 2.70 -4.83
C ASN A 60 15.80 1.43 -5.69
N ILE A 61 14.69 0.80 -6.04
CA ILE A 61 14.63 -0.31 -6.98
C ILE A 61 14.38 0.26 -8.37
N ILE A 62 15.46 0.60 -9.05
CA ILE A 62 15.39 1.27 -10.35
C ILE A 62 15.34 0.23 -11.46
N THR A 63 14.34 0.35 -12.35
CA THR A 63 14.19 -0.47 -13.55
C THR A 63 13.53 0.32 -14.68
N THR A 64 13.67 -0.14 -15.90
CA THR A 64 13.05 0.44 -17.09
C THR A 64 11.88 -0.40 -17.57
N TYR A 65 10.95 0.20 -18.33
CA TYR A 65 9.86 -0.56 -18.95
C TYR A 65 10.39 -1.63 -19.90
N ASP A 66 11.49 -1.40 -20.60
CA ASP A 66 12.10 -2.39 -21.48
C ASP A 66 12.56 -3.63 -20.71
N GLU A 67 13.18 -3.44 -19.54
CA GLU A 67 13.58 -4.54 -18.67
C GLU A 67 12.38 -5.29 -18.13
N LEU A 68 11.32 -4.58 -17.73
CA LEU A 68 10.08 -5.19 -17.27
C LEU A 68 9.42 -6.02 -18.36
N TYR A 69 9.32 -5.48 -19.60
CA TYR A 69 8.75 -6.23 -20.72
C TYR A 69 9.62 -7.42 -21.14
N LYS A 70 10.94 -7.30 -21.11
CA LYS A 70 11.85 -8.42 -21.34
C LYS A 70 11.63 -9.54 -20.32
N GLU A 71 11.59 -9.21 -19.04
CA GLU A 71 11.33 -10.19 -17.97
C GLU A 71 9.96 -10.86 -18.15
N MET A 72 8.91 -10.09 -18.48
CA MET A 72 7.56 -10.63 -18.70
C MET A 72 7.46 -11.57 -19.90
N ILE A 73 8.16 -11.27 -21.00
CA ILE A 73 8.05 -12.03 -22.26
C ILE A 73 9.07 -13.15 -22.33
N LEU A 74 10.34 -12.85 -22.01
CA LEU A 74 11.45 -13.77 -22.18
C LEU A 74 11.69 -14.64 -20.92
N LYS A 75 11.06 -14.26 -19.79
CA LYS A 75 11.31 -14.87 -18.48
C LYS A 75 12.81 -14.90 -18.15
N ASP A 76 13.50 -13.86 -18.60
CA ASP A 76 14.93 -13.67 -18.36
C ASP A 76 15.13 -13.23 -16.91
N LYS A 77 15.40 -14.19 -16.04
CA LYS A 77 15.57 -13.99 -14.59
C LYS A 77 16.86 -13.24 -14.23
N SER A 78 17.48 -12.56 -15.17
CA SER A 78 18.78 -11.91 -15.00
C SER A 78 18.70 -10.57 -14.24
N ASN A 79 17.52 -9.92 -14.22
CA ASN A 79 17.35 -8.64 -13.56
C ASN A 79 16.51 -8.77 -12.26
N PRO A 80 17.16 -8.76 -11.07
CA PRO A 80 16.46 -8.88 -9.80
C PRO A 80 15.51 -7.71 -9.53
N ASN A 81 15.82 -6.48 -9.98
CA ASN A 81 14.96 -5.32 -9.81
C ASN A 81 13.67 -5.47 -10.63
N ALA A 82 13.77 -5.92 -11.88
CA ALA A 82 12.60 -6.16 -12.71
C ALA A 82 11.69 -7.23 -12.11
N LYS A 83 12.30 -8.31 -11.58
CA LYS A 83 11.56 -9.37 -10.89
C LYS A 83 10.80 -8.83 -9.66
N GLU A 84 11.44 -7.98 -8.88
CA GLU A 84 10.83 -7.39 -7.68
C GLU A 84 9.63 -6.51 -8.03
N VAL A 85 9.75 -5.65 -9.05
CA VAL A 85 8.64 -4.85 -9.56
C VAL A 85 7.49 -5.72 -10.07
N LEU A 86 7.78 -6.84 -10.73
CA LEU A 86 6.75 -7.78 -11.18
C LEU A 86 6.09 -8.56 -10.04
N ASN A 87 6.81 -8.85 -8.95
CA ASN A 87 6.24 -9.38 -7.72
C ASN A 87 5.25 -8.39 -7.11
N TYR A 88 5.63 -7.10 -7.03
CA TYR A 88 4.76 -6.04 -6.54
C TYR A 88 3.47 -5.93 -7.38
N ARG A 89 3.59 -5.93 -8.71
CA ARG A 89 2.43 -5.97 -9.62
C ARG A 89 1.54 -7.20 -9.35
N SER A 90 2.14 -8.35 -9.13
CA SER A 90 1.41 -9.58 -8.82
C SER A 90 0.68 -9.49 -7.48
N ALA A 91 1.30 -8.82 -6.50
CA ALA A 91 0.73 -8.55 -5.19
C ALA A 91 -0.49 -7.63 -5.27
N ILE A 92 -0.45 -6.56 -6.08
CA ILE A 92 -1.62 -5.69 -6.32
C ILE A 92 -2.79 -6.51 -6.89
N ASN A 93 -2.52 -7.37 -7.88
CA ASN A 93 -3.55 -8.21 -8.49
C ASN A 93 -4.12 -9.24 -7.51
N LEU A 94 -3.27 -9.85 -6.66
CA LEU A 94 -3.70 -10.74 -5.60
C LEU A 94 -4.59 -10.00 -4.60
N GLY A 95 -4.16 -8.84 -4.10
CA GLY A 95 -4.91 -8.02 -3.16
C GLY A 95 -6.29 -7.66 -3.69
N ASN A 96 -6.38 -7.19 -4.94
CA ASN A 96 -7.65 -6.88 -5.59
C ASN A 96 -8.58 -8.10 -5.64
N ARG A 97 -8.08 -9.27 -6.05
CA ARG A 97 -8.85 -10.52 -6.08
C ARG A 97 -9.36 -10.91 -4.69
N LEU A 98 -8.48 -10.91 -3.68
CA LEU A 98 -8.84 -11.27 -2.31
C LEU A 98 -9.93 -10.36 -1.73
N VAL A 99 -9.84 -9.05 -1.99
CA VAL A 99 -10.86 -8.09 -1.56
C VAL A 99 -12.19 -8.35 -2.27
N GLN A 100 -12.18 -8.63 -3.57
CA GLN A 100 -13.41 -8.96 -4.30
C GLN A 100 -14.06 -10.25 -3.82
N GLU A 101 -13.28 -11.26 -3.49
CA GLU A 101 -13.78 -12.56 -3.02
C GLU A 101 -14.31 -12.51 -1.57
N LYS A 102 -13.62 -11.79 -0.68
CA LYS A 102 -13.91 -11.80 0.76
C LYS A 102 -14.71 -10.59 1.24
N ASN A 103 -14.77 -9.52 0.44
CA ASN A 103 -15.37 -8.22 0.79
C ASN A 103 -14.86 -7.66 2.13
N MET A 104 -13.61 -7.92 2.45
CA MET A 104 -12.92 -7.45 3.65
C MET A 104 -11.42 -7.42 3.41
N ILE A 105 -10.69 -6.68 4.26
CA ILE A 105 -9.22 -6.69 4.33
C ILE A 105 -8.83 -7.17 5.71
N THR A 106 -7.95 -8.19 5.78
CA THR A 106 -7.48 -8.76 7.04
C THR A 106 -5.95 -8.72 7.11
N THR A 107 -5.41 -8.76 8.31
CA THR A 107 -3.96 -8.86 8.56
C THR A 107 -3.37 -10.08 7.85
N ASN A 108 -4.09 -11.20 7.78
CA ASN A 108 -3.63 -12.39 7.05
C ASN A 108 -3.51 -12.14 5.54
N MET A 109 -4.44 -11.39 4.93
CA MET A 109 -4.34 -11.00 3.53
C MET A 109 -3.14 -10.07 3.30
N ILE A 110 -2.88 -9.15 4.21
CA ILE A 110 -1.71 -8.27 4.15
C ILE A 110 -0.42 -9.09 4.23
N ASN A 111 -0.35 -10.08 5.12
CA ASN A 111 0.79 -11.01 5.21
C ASN A 111 0.97 -11.81 3.90
N GLU A 112 -0.12 -12.32 3.31
CA GLU A 112 -0.07 -13.05 2.04
C GLU A 112 0.47 -12.18 0.90
N ILE A 113 0.04 -10.92 0.83
CA ILE A 113 0.54 -9.91 -0.11
C ILE A 113 2.02 -9.62 0.12
N HIS A 114 2.42 -9.42 1.39
CA HIS A 114 3.82 -9.18 1.75
C HIS A 114 4.73 -10.35 1.31
N HIS A 115 4.34 -11.58 1.56
CA HIS A 115 5.12 -12.75 1.13
C HIS A 115 5.30 -12.86 -0.38
N LEU A 116 4.35 -12.34 -1.16
CA LEU A 116 4.48 -12.32 -2.61
C LEU A 116 5.49 -11.25 -3.08
N ILE A 117 5.53 -10.10 -2.40
CA ILE A 117 6.48 -9.03 -2.70
C ILE A 117 7.89 -9.45 -2.27
N GLU A 118 8.01 -9.96 -1.05
CA GLU A 118 9.26 -10.26 -0.36
C GLU A 118 9.31 -11.71 0.14
N PRO A 119 9.40 -12.70 -0.77
CA PRO A 119 9.26 -14.11 -0.42
C PRO A 119 10.35 -14.64 0.52
N ASN A 120 11.47 -13.93 0.65
CA ASN A 120 12.61 -14.32 1.50
C ASN A 120 12.66 -13.56 2.83
N LYS A 121 11.70 -12.65 3.07
CA LYS A 121 11.63 -11.88 4.32
C LYS A 121 10.54 -12.46 5.21
N GLY A 122 10.82 -12.43 6.51
CA GLY A 122 9.92 -13.02 7.50
C GLY A 122 8.58 -12.31 7.63
N ASP A 123 7.74 -12.88 8.47
CA ASP A 123 6.46 -12.32 8.89
C ASP A 123 6.63 -10.99 9.64
N ILE A 124 5.55 -10.55 10.29
CA ILE A 124 5.53 -9.40 11.18
C ILE A 124 6.75 -9.45 12.11
N ARG A 125 7.47 -8.33 12.17
CA ARG A 125 8.69 -8.22 12.98
C ARG A 125 8.43 -8.49 14.46
N LYS A 126 9.35 -9.23 15.07
CA LYS A 126 9.33 -9.60 16.49
C LYS A 126 10.37 -8.85 17.32
N GLN A 127 11.37 -8.25 16.64
CA GLN A 127 12.46 -7.54 17.30
C GLN A 127 12.24 -6.04 17.22
N GLY A 128 12.59 -5.33 18.29
CA GLY A 128 12.63 -3.89 18.34
C GLY A 128 13.85 -3.29 17.63
N GLY A 129 14.01 -1.96 17.74
CA GLY A 129 15.12 -1.22 17.13
C GLY A 129 14.78 -0.59 15.77
N THR A 130 13.59 -0.85 15.22
CA THR A 130 13.14 -0.20 13.99
C THR A 130 12.81 1.27 14.26
N VAL A 131 13.36 2.16 13.41
CA VAL A 131 13.05 3.60 13.38
C VAL A 131 12.89 4.07 11.95
N ILE A 132 12.03 5.04 11.73
CA ILE A 132 11.91 5.75 10.45
C ILE A 132 12.74 7.03 10.60
N MET A 133 13.78 7.16 9.78
CA MET A 133 14.70 8.28 9.86
C MET A 133 14.94 8.94 8.51
N ASN A 134 15.26 10.20 8.54
CA ASN A 134 15.82 10.89 7.39
C ASN A 134 17.25 10.41 7.17
N THR A 135 17.49 9.67 6.10
CA THR A 135 18.80 9.06 5.80
C THR A 135 19.89 10.10 5.54
N ARG A 136 19.52 11.34 5.15
CA ARG A 136 20.48 12.43 4.88
C ARG A 136 20.91 13.15 6.16
N THR A 137 19.97 13.33 7.11
CA THR A 137 20.23 14.10 8.35
C THR A 137 20.48 13.21 9.57
N GLY A 138 20.10 11.93 9.51
CA GLY A 138 20.10 11.02 10.66
C GLY A 138 18.98 11.31 11.69
N GLU A 139 18.09 12.26 11.40
CA GLU A 139 16.97 12.60 12.27
C GLU A 139 15.93 11.49 12.31
N ILE A 140 15.55 11.06 13.50
CA ILE A 140 14.46 10.10 13.69
C ILE A 140 13.13 10.83 13.52
N LEU A 141 12.39 10.48 12.48
CA LEU A 141 11.08 11.05 12.16
C LEU A 141 9.97 10.36 12.94
N HIS A 142 10.08 9.06 13.13
CA HIS A 142 9.09 8.25 13.85
C HIS A 142 9.73 6.99 14.46
N THR A 143 9.25 6.60 15.62
CA THR A 143 9.60 5.33 16.26
C THR A 143 8.34 4.46 16.32
N PRO A 144 8.23 3.44 15.44
CA PRO A 144 7.10 2.51 15.45
C PRO A 144 7.03 1.69 16.76
N PRO A 145 5.93 0.96 17.00
CA PRO A 145 5.84 0.01 18.11
C PRO A 145 7.06 -0.92 18.15
N GLN A 146 7.65 -1.17 19.32
CA GLN A 146 8.93 -1.88 19.45
C GLN A 146 8.79 -3.35 19.84
N ASN A 147 7.60 -3.78 20.25
CA ASN A 147 7.34 -5.17 20.62
C ASN A 147 6.23 -5.79 19.76
N TYR A 148 6.28 -7.11 19.63
CA TYR A 148 5.37 -7.86 18.75
C TYR A 148 3.92 -7.74 19.18
N GLU A 149 3.62 -7.80 20.47
CA GLU A 149 2.27 -7.74 21.01
C GLU A 149 1.60 -6.40 20.68
N GLU A 150 2.36 -5.32 20.82
CA GLU A 150 1.88 -3.98 20.48
C GLU A 150 1.62 -3.83 18.97
N ILE A 151 2.49 -4.38 18.13
CA ILE A 151 2.29 -4.38 16.67
C ILE A 151 1.00 -5.11 16.31
N ILE A 152 0.78 -6.30 16.87
CA ILE A 152 -0.43 -7.09 16.64
C ILE A 152 -1.67 -6.34 17.13
N GLU A 153 -1.61 -5.66 18.26
CA GLU A 153 -2.72 -4.88 18.78
C GLU A 153 -3.10 -3.73 17.82
N TYR A 154 -2.11 -3.01 17.28
CA TYR A 154 -2.36 -1.95 16.30
C TYR A 154 -2.84 -2.49 14.96
N LEU A 155 -2.32 -3.62 14.48
CA LEU A 155 -2.82 -4.26 13.25
C LEU A 155 -4.26 -4.73 13.41
N LYS A 156 -4.62 -5.28 14.57
CA LYS A 156 -6.00 -5.66 14.86
C LYS A 156 -6.94 -4.44 14.85
N ASN A 157 -6.54 -3.35 15.49
CA ASN A 157 -7.30 -2.10 15.46
C ASN A 157 -7.44 -1.55 14.02
N LEU A 158 -6.37 -1.63 13.23
CA LEU A 158 -6.40 -1.21 11.82
C LEU A 158 -7.37 -2.06 11.01
N GLU A 159 -7.33 -3.39 11.15
CA GLU A 159 -8.24 -4.33 10.50
C GLU A 159 -9.71 -4.06 10.87
N GLU A 160 -9.99 -3.84 12.15
CA GLU A 160 -11.32 -3.46 12.64
C GLU A 160 -11.79 -2.14 11.99
N PHE A 161 -10.91 -1.13 11.97
CA PHE A 161 -11.23 0.17 11.35
C PHE A 161 -11.48 0.07 9.85
N ILE A 162 -10.68 -0.72 9.12
CA ILE A 162 -10.83 -0.93 7.67
C ILE A 162 -12.24 -1.49 7.37
N ASN A 163 -12.65 -2.51 8.12
CA ASN A 163 -13.87 -3.25 7.85
C ASN A 163 -15.12 -2.65 8.51
N LEU A 164 -14.94 -1.67 9.39
CA LEU A 164 -16.06 -0.97 10.04
C LEU A 164 -16.79 -0.07 9.04
N GLU A 165 -18.10 -0.24 8.94
CA GLU A 165 -18.95 0.75 8.28
C GLU A 165 -18.99 2.04 9.10
N ASN A 166 -18.61 3.14 8.49
CA ASN A 166 -18.63 4.47 9.12
C ASN A 166 -18.98 5.54 8.08
N LYS A 167 -19.20 6.78 8.56
CA LYS A 167 -19.55 7.92 7.70
C LYS A 167 -18.34 8.64 7.09
N ILE A 168 -17.12 8.15 7.33
CA ILE A 168 -15.90 8.75 6.78
C ILE A 168 -15.88 8.50 5.27
N ASN A 169 -15.61 9.57 4.50
CA ASN A 169 -15.46 9.42 3.05
C ASN A 169 -14.36 8.38 2.72
N PRO A 170 -14.59 7.45 1.77
CA PRO A 170 -13.63 6.38 1.46
C PRO A 170 -12.22 6.86 1.11
N LEU A 171 -12.06 8.01 0.43
CA LEU A 171 -10.74 8.56 0.11
C LEU A 171 -10.00 9.06 1.36
N ILE A 172 -10.72 9.68 2.30
CA ILE A 172 -10.15 10.08 3.58
C ILE A 172 -9.82 8.84 4.41
N LYS A 173 -10.73 7.86 4.44
CA LYS A 173 -10.52 6.60 5.16
C LYS A 173 -9.28 5.88 4.65
N MET A 174 -9.09 5.82 3.33
CA MET A 174 -7.90 5.25 2.69
C MET A 174 -6.61 5.94 3.16
N ALA A 175 -6.59 7.28 3.19
CA ALA A 175 -5.43 8.04 3.66
C ALA A 175 -5.11 7.76 5.14
N LEU A 176 -6.12 7.64 5.99
CA LEU A 176 -5.92 7.29 7.41
C LEU A 176 -5.39 5.86 7.59
N ILE A 177 -5.90 4.91 6.81
CA ILE A 177 -5.44 3.52 6.81
C ILE A 177 -3.97 3.44 6.40
N HIS A 178 -3.63 4.10 5.31
CA HIS A 178 -2.26 4.15 4.79
C HIS A 178 -1.29 4.73 5.83
N LEU A 179 -1.60 5.93 6.36
CA LEU A 179 -0.80 6.55 7.41
C LEU A 179 -0.62 5.64 8.62
N GLN A 180 -1.70 5.02 9.10
CA GLN A 180 -1.64 4.15 10.28
C GLN A 180 -0.78 2.92 10.02
N PHE A 181 -0.89 2.31 8.84
CA PHE A 181 -0.07 1.17 8.46
C PHE A 181 1.41 1.52 8.42
N GLU A 182 1.77 2.66 7.79
CA GLU A 182 3.13 3.17 7.77
C GLU A 182 3.68 3.44 9.18
N MET A 183 2.86 4.00 10.07
CA MET A 183 3.27 4.25 11.45
C MET A 183 3.45 2.96 12.27
N ILE A 184 2.68 1.91 12.02
CA ILE A 184 2.87 0.59 12.65
C ILE A 184 4.16 -0.05 12.16
N HIS A 185 4.46 0.09 10.88
CA HIS A 185 5.65 -0.45 10.22
C HIS A 185 5.91 -1.92 10.58
N PRO A 186 4.99 -2.81 10.22
CA PRO A 186 4.94 -4.15 10.82
C PRO A 186 6.01 -5.12 10.30
N TYR A 187 6.69 -4.80 9.19
CA TYR A 187 7.66 -5.70 8.55
C TYR A 187 9.07 -5.17 8.64
N TYR A 188 10.04 -6.08 8.48
CA TYR A 188 11.44 -5.70 8.33
C TYR A 188 11.67 -5.06 6.95
N ASN A 189 12.42 -3.96 6.88
CA ASN A 189 12.80 -3.23 5.65
C ASN A 189 11.67 -2.49 4.92
N GLY A 190 10.88 -1.77 5.69
CA GLY A 190 10.02 -0.71 5.16
C GLY A 190 8.72 -1.17 4.54
N GLY A 191 7.79 -0.25 4.55
CA GLY A 191 6.42 -0.42 4.14
C GLY A 191 6.17 -0.60 2.64
N ARG A 192 6.80 -1.57 1.99
CA ARG A 192 6.58 -1.88 0.57
C ARG A 192 5.16 -2.39 0.22
N ILE A 193 4.19 -2.24 1.11
CA ILE A 193 2.81 -2.71 0.91
C ILE A 193 1.86 -1.54 0.66
N CYS A 194 2.35 -0.32 0.69
CA CYS A 194 1.52 0.89 0.61
C CYS A 194 1.29 1.38 -0.79
#